data_457d71b9f412d9333a037511ce874dac
#
_entry.id   457d71b9f412d9333a037511ce874dac
#
_cell.length_a   1.000
_cell.length_b   1.000
_cell.length_c   1.000
_cell.angle_alpha   90.00
_cell.angle_beta   90.00
_cell.angle_gamma   90.00
#
_symmetry.space_group_name_H-M   'P 1'
#
loop_
_entity.id
_entity.type
_entity.pdbx_description
1 polymer ?
#
loop_
_entity_poly.entity_id
_entity_poly.type
_entity_poly.pdbx_seq_one_letter_code
_entity_poly.pdbx_strand_id
1 'polypeptide(L)'
;MDRYAIIIAGPSGVGKTTVADRLIEELGTLEMSRSATTRPIRYDGRENEYIYLGREEFLSAIEAGDMAEHAEYGGCLYGTRKSELERILSLGKQPILVLEYNGVLSLKQSLDYPVFAFYVYESLDAIRHRLVLRDGADSEKVEKRCSQNACDYRILPTITERFDAFVENNDLDICIATLTEMIAQLREGREVMSGEEKLAVANALYSEATLK
;
A
#
# COMPACT_ATOMS: atom_id res chain seq x y z
N MET A 1 -5.32 15.70 14.90
CA MET A 1 -4.85 16.10 13.55
C MET A 1 -6.03 16.05 12.60
N ASP A 2 -6.26 17.15 11.88
CA ASP A 2 -7.46 17.27 11.04
C ASP A 2 -7.19 16.80 9.58
N ARG A 3 -5.94 16.63 9.19
CA ARG A 3 -5.53 16.27 7.83
C ARG A 3 -4.38 15.25 7.87
N TYR A 4 -4.56 14.10 7.25
CA TYR A 4 -3.55 13.03 7.14
C TYR A 4 -3.88 12.11 5.95
N ALA A 5 -2.92 11.28 5.54
CA ALA A 5 -3.14 10.18 4.60
C ALA A 5 -2.71 8.86 5.22
N ILE A 6 -3.31 7.76 4.75
CA ILE A 6 -2.96 6.40 5.18
C ILE A 6 -2.42 5.63 3.98
N ILE A 7 -1.32 4.91 4.17
CA ILE A 7 -0.79 3.97 3.18
C ILE A 7 -0.88 2.55 3.74
N ILE A 8 -1.46 1.65 2.96
CA ILE A 8 -1.39 0.21 3.16
C ILE A 8 -0.43 -0.35 2.12
N ALA A 9 0.75 -0.77 2.57
CA ALA A 9 1.77 -1.43 1.74
C ALA A 9 1.92 -2.90 2.14
N GLY A 10 2.59 -3.69 1.32
CA GLY A 10 2.84 -5.12 1.58
C GLY A 10 2.90 -5.94 0.30
N PRO A 11 3.21 -7.25 0.38
CA PRO A 11 3.40 -8.11 -0.78
C PRO A 11 2.10 -8.35 -1.56
N SER A 12 2.23 -8.80 -2.80
CA SER A 12 1.08 -9.17 -3.64
C SER A 12 0.33 -10.35 -3.04
N GLY A 13 -1.00 -10.23 -2.88
CA GLY A 13 -1.84 -11.31 -2.33
C GLY A 13 -1.99 -11.29 -0.80
N VAL A 14 -1.36 -10.35 -0.09
CA VAL A 14 -1.51 -10.22 1.38
C VAL A 14 -2.89 -9.70 1.81
N GLY A 15 -3.66 -9.08 0.90
CA GLY A 15 -5.00 -8.55 1.21
C GLY A 15 -5.07 -7.03 1.38
N LYS A 16 -4.09 -6.26 0.87
CA LYS A 16 -4.05 -4.79 1.01
C LYS A 16 -5.36 -4.07 0.70
N THR A 17 -5.96 -4.40 -0.45
CA THR A 17 -7.24 -3.77 -0.87
C THR A 17 -8.36 -4.12 0.09
N THR A 18 -8.47 -5.38 0.49
CA THR A 18 -9.48 -5.83 1.47
C THR A 18 -9.32 -5.12 2.81
N VAL A 19 -8.06 -4.96 3.28
CA VAL A 19 -7.76 -4.21 4.52
C VAL A 19 -8.17 -2.75 4.37
N ALA A 20 -7.84 -2.11 3.24
CA ALA A 20 -8.20 -0.72 3.00
C ALA A 20 -9.73 -0.52 2.91
N ASP A 21 -10.45 -1.41 2.21
CA ASP A 21 -11.91 -1.36 2.10
C ASP A 21 -12.58 -1.50 3.48
N ARG A 22 -12.12 -2.46 4.30
CA ARG A 22 -12.63 -2.66 5.66
C ARG A 22 -12.33 -1.47 6.59
N LEU A 23 -11.15 -0.83 6.47
CA LEU A 23 -10.85 0.40 7.22
C LEU A 23 -11.76 1.57 6.81
N ILE A 24 -12.09 1.68 5.53
CA ILE A 24 -13.04 2.69 5.04
C ILE A 24 -14.43 2.47 5.67
N GLU A 25 -14.91 1.23 5.70
CA GLU A 25 -16.18 0.86 6.32
C GLU A 25 -16.17 1.14 7.83
N GLU A 26 -15.11 0.71 8.53
CA GLU A 26 -15.00 0.82 10.00
C GLU A 26 -14.89 2.27 10.45
N LEU A 27 -14.04 3.07 9.80
CA LEU A 27 -13.79 4.45 10.24
C LEU A 27 -14.76 5.47 9.63
N GLY A 28 -15.37 5.19 8.48
CA GLY A 28 -16.33 6.08 7.80
C GLY A 28 -15.77 7.42 7.30
N THR A 29 -14.56 7.80 7.75
CA THR A 29 -13.90 9.07 7.44
C THR A 29 -12.83 8.94 6.35
N LEU A 30 -12.61 7.74 5.82
CA LEU A 30 -11.62 7.47 4.78
C LEU A 30 -12.27 7.39 3.40
N GLU A 31 -11.48 7.64 2.37
CA GLU A 31 -11.82 7.39 0.97
C GLU A 31 -10.62 6.83 0.21
N MET A 32 -10.85 5.78 -0.59
CA MET A 32 -9.80 5.19 -1.44
C MET A 32 -9.32 6.20 -2.47
N SER A 33 -8.02 6.46 -2.49
CA SER A 33 -7.39 7.25 -3.55
C SER A 33 -7.23 6.42 -4.82
N ARG A 34 -7.67 6.98 -5.96
CA ARG A 34 -7.49 6.34 -7.26
C ARG A 34 -6.09 6.60 -7.79
N SER A 35 -5.40 5.55 -8.19
CA SER A 35 -4.11 5.66 -8.85
C SER A 35 -4.28 6.12 -10.31
N ALA A 36 -3.46 7.07 -10.75
CA ALA A 36 -3.31 7.37 -12.17
C ALA A 36 -2.50 6.25 -12.86
N THR A 37 -2.85 5.90 -14.10
CA THR A 37 -2.10 4.89 -14.86
C THR A 37 -2.18 5.10 -16.36
N THR A 38 -1.12 4.69 -17.04
CA THR A 38 -1.09 4.61 -18.52
C THR A 38 -1.46 3.21 -19.04
N ARG A 39 -1.84 2.29 -18.14
CA ARG A 39 -2.32 0.95 -18.52
C ARG A 39 -3.63 1.07 -19.32
N PRO A 40 -3.79 0.27 -20.40
CA PRO A 40 -5.09 0.17 -21.07
C PRO A 40 -6.21 -0.24 -20.11
N ILE A 41 -7.40 0.31 -20.32
CA ILE A 41 -8.59 -0.03 -19.53
C ILE A 41 -8.86 -1.53 -19.66
N ARG A 42 -9.11 -2.19 -18.54
CA ARG A 42 -9.63 -3.56 -18.50
C ARG A 42 -11.09 -3.49 -18.08
N TYR A 43 -11.94 -4.06 -18.89
CA TYR A 43 -13.38 -4.12 -18.60
C TYR A 43 -13.66 -5.33 -17.70
N ASP A 44 -13.21 -5.24 -16.45
CA ASP A 44 -13.31 -6.30 -15.43
C ASP A 44 -14.12 -5.86 -14.18
N GLY A 45 -14.89 -4.76 -14.31
CA GLY A 45 -15.70 -4.18 -13.25
C GLY A 45 -14.92 -3.27 -12.29
N ARG A 46 -13.64 -2.99 -12.58
CA ARG A 46 -12.75 -2.16 -11.76
C ARG A 46 -12.26 -0.91 -12.49
N GLU A 47 -12.97 -0.48 -13.53
CA GLU A 47 -12.59 0.65 -14.35
C GLU A 47 -12.49 1.95 -13.52
N ASN A 48 -13.31 2.07 -12.48
CA ASN A 48 -13.37 3.26 -11.62
C ASN A 48 -12.27 3.31 -10.55
N GLU A 49 -11.47 2.25 -10.38
CA GLU A 49 -10.37 2.23 -9.41
C GLU A 49 -9.15 3.04 -9.87
N TYR A 50 -9.11 3.43 -11.16
CA TYR A 50 -7.99 4.13 -11.76
C TYR A 50 -8.42 5.41 -12.47
N ILE A 51 -7.48 6.36 -12.55
CA ILE A 51 -7.52 7.52 -13.45
C ILE A 51 -6.65 7.16 -14.64
N TYR A 52 -7.28 6.85 -15.78
CA TYR A 52 -6.55 6.45 -16.98
C TYR A 52 -6.07 7.69 -17.73
N LEU A 53 -4.76 7.78 -17.96
CA LEU A 53 -4.09 8.88 -18.64
C LEU A 53 -3.35 8.38 -19.89
N GLY A 54 -3.22 9.23 -20.89
CA GLY A 54 -2.24 9.01 -21.94
C GLY A 54 -0.80 9.14 -21.38
N ARG A 55 0.18 8.50 -22.05
CA ARG A 55 1.58 8.55 -21.58
C ARG A 55 2.10 10.00 -21.53
N GLU A 56 1.79 10.81 -22.52
CA GLU A 56 2.18 12.23 -22.58
C GLU A 56 1.54 13.04 -21.43
N GLU A 57 0.26 12.81 -21.17
CA GLU A 57 -0.46 13.47 -20.08
C GLU A 57 0.14 13.08 -18.71
N PHE A 58 0.48 11.80 -18.53
CA PHE A 58 1.10 11.32 -17.30
C PHE A 58 2.47 11.98 -17.07
N LEU A 59 3.31 12.04 -18.12
CA LEU A 59 4.63 12.68 -18.04
C LEU A 59 4.51 14.20 -17.78
N SER A 60 3.56 14.86 -18.42
CA SER A 60 3.27 16.29 -18.16
C SER A 60 2.83 16.52 -16.70
N ALA A 61 2.07 15.60 -16.11
CA ALA A 61 1.70 15.69 -14.69
C ALA A 61 2.91 15.51 -13.75
N ILE A 62 3.90 14.66 -14.13
CA ILE A 62 5.17 14.57 -13.39
C ILE A 62 5.93 15.90 -13.48
N GLU A 63 6.11 16.45 -14.68
CA GLU A 63 6.85 17.70 -14.91
C GLU A 63 6.20 18.89 -14.20
N ALA A 64 4.87 18.92 -14.15
CA ALA A 64 4.10 19.93 -13.42
C ALA A 64 4.15 19.76 -11.89
N GLY A 65 4.76 18.66 -11.37
CA GLY A 65 4.81 18.36 -9.93
C GLY A 65 3.47 17.94 -9.32
N ASP A 66 2.48 17.56 -10.13
CA ASP A 66 1.17 17.05 -9.67
C ASP A 66 1.24 15.59 -9.17
N MET A 67 2.31 14.85 -9.51
CA MET A 67 2.48 13.49 -8.98
C MET A 67 3.13 13.53 -7.59
N ALA A 68 2.45 12.98 -6.59
CA ALA A 68 2.97 12.80 -5.24
C ALA A 68 3.99 11.63 -5.17
N GLU A 69 3.74 10.57 -5.94
CA GLU A 69 4.65 9.48 -6.22
C GLU A 69 4.33 8.89 -7.61
N HIS A 70 5.29 8.23 -8.22
CA HIS A 70 5.07 7.48 -9.45
C HIS A 70 6.11 6.36 -9.61
N ALA A 71 5.72 5.32 -10.36
CA ALA A 71 6.58 4.20 -10.70
C ALA A 71 6.22 3.63 -12.08
N GLU A 72 7.17 2.97 -12.72
CA GLU A 72 6.92 2.18 -13.94
C GLU A 72 6.86 0.69 -13.58
N TYR A 73 5.80 0.00 -14.01
CA TYR A 73 5.62 -1.43 -13.83
C TYR A 73 5.00 -2.05 -15.08
N GLY A 74 5.65 -3.08 -15.61
CA GLY A 74 5.14 -3.79 -16.81
C GLY A 74 5.00 -2.90 -18.04
N GLY A 75 5.84 -1.88 -18.20
CA GLY A 75 5.78 -0.92 -19.31
C GLY A 75 4.70 0.15 -19.19
N CYS A 76 3.95 0.15 -18.10
CA CYS A 76 2.94 1.16 -17.78
C CYS A 76 3.39 2.02 -16.61
N LEU A 77 3.00 3.30 -16.63
CA LEU A 77 3.21 4.22 -15.53
C LEU A 77 2.03 4.12 -14.55
N TYR A 78 2.33 4.22 -13.28
CA TYR A 78 1.38 4.31 -12.17
C TYR A 78 1.80 5.43 -11.25
N GLY A 79 0.86 6.08 -10.58
CA GLY A 79 1.19 7.12 -9.62
C GLY A 79 -0.03 7.69 -8.92
N THR A 80 0.22 8.48 -7.90
CA THR A 80 -0.79 9.17 -7.13
C THR A 80 -0.74 10.65 -7.45
N ARG A 81 -1.83 11.22 -7.95
CA ARG A 81 -1.94 12.67 -8.21
C ARG A 81 -2.23 13.41 -6.91
N LYS A 82 -1.53 14.52 -6.67
CA LYS A 82 -1.84 15.43 -5.56
C LYS A 82 -3.25 15.99 -5.65
N SER A 83 -3.71 16.29 -6.86
CA SER A 83 -5.08 16.74 -7.13
C SER A 83 -6.15 15.72 -6.69
N GLU A 84 -5.90 14.42 -6.78
CA GLU A 84 -6.83 13.38 -6.26
C GLU A 84 -6.87 13.37 -4.73
N LEU A 85 -5.71 13.52 -4.07
CA LEU A 85 -5.65 13.62 -2.62
C LEU A 85 -6.38 14.87 -2.11
N GLU A 86 -6.17 16.02 -2.76
CA GLU A 86 -6.89 17.26 -2.44
C GLU A 86 -8.41 17.14 -2.68
N ARG A 87 -8.82 16.44 -3.73
CA ARG A 87 -10.24 16.13 -3.96
C ARG A 87 -10.85 15.42 -2.75
N ILE A 88 -10.19 14.36 -2.26
CA ILE A 88 -10.67 13.57 -1.11
C ILE A 88 -10.75 14.45 0.14
N LEU A 89 -9.69 15.21 0.41
CA LEU A 89 -9.64 16.12 1.56
C LEU A 89 -10.73 17.21 1.50
N SER A 90 -11.05 17.71 0.29
CA SER A 90 -12.12 18.69 0.10
C SER A 90 -13.53 18.15 0.41
N LEU A 91 -13.70 16.82 0.40
CA LEU A 91 -14.93 16.14 0.83
C LEU A 91 -15.00 15.94 2.34
N GLY A 92 -14.01 16.44 3.10
CA GLY A 92 -13.91 16.22 4.55
C GLY A 92 -13.45 14.81 4.93
N LYS A 93 -12.91 14.05 3.98
CA LYS A 93 -12.39 12.69 4.18
C LYS A 93 -10.87 12.66 4.14
N GLN A 94 -10.29 11.57 4.64
CA GLN A 94 -8.85 11.33 4.60
C GLN A 94 -8.53 10.30 3.53
N PRO A 95 -7.52 10.51 2.66
CA PRO A 95 -7.15 9.55 1.65
C PRO A 95 -6.49 8.31 2.25
N ILE A 96 -6.93 7.13 1.79
CA ILE A 96 -6.24 5.86 2.00
C ILE A 96 -5.74 5.33 0.65
N LEU A 97 -4.49 4.87 0.62
CA LEU A 97 -3.78 4.43 -0.58
C LEU A 97 -3.28 3.01 -0.41
N VAL A 98 -3.33 2.24 -1.48
CA VAL A 98 -2.67 0.92 -1.57
C VAL A 98 -1.46 1.08 -2.47
N LEU A 99 -0.25 1.04 -1.90
CA LEU A 99 1.00 1.27 -2.61
C LEU A 99 1.99 0.11 -2.47
N GLU A 100 2.94 0.06 -3.40
CA GLU A 100 4.18 -0.69 -3.25
C GLU A 100 5.13 0.07 -2.31
N TYR A 101 6.03 -0.65 -1.62
CA TYR A 101 6.95 -0.06 -0.65
C TYR A 101 7.83 1.06 -1.22
N ASN A 102 8.10 1.05 -2.53
CA ASN A 102 8.89 2.07 -3.20
C ASN A 102 8.21 3.44 -3.24
N GLY A 103 6.88 3.49 -3.36
CA GLY A 103 6.11 4.74 -3.40
C GLY A 103 5.97 5.42 -2.04
N VAL A 104 6.14 4.67 -0.94
CA VAL A 104 5.88 5.17 0.43
C VAL A 104 6.74 6.39 0.78
N LEU A 105 8.06 6.29 0.55
CA LEU A 105 8.98 7.38 0.90
C LEU A 105 8.71 8.64 0.06
N SER A 106 8.51 8.47 -1.24
CA SER A 106 8.20 9.58 -2.16
C SER A 106 6.92 10.29 -1.74
N LEU A 107 5.87 9.54 -1.38
CA LEU A 107 4.62 10.13 -0.92
C LEU A 107 4.80 10.89 0.40
N LYS A 108 5.49 10.31 1.40
CA LYS A 108 5.81 10.98 2.68
C LYS A 108 6.57 12.29 2.49
N GLN A 109 7.46 12.37 1.49
CA GLN A 109 8.26 13.56 1.21
C GLN A 109 7.53 14.62 0.37
N SER A 110 6.50 14.23 -0.38
CA SER A 110 5.80 15.13 -1.31
C SER A 110 4.62 15.87 -0.69
N LEU A 111 4.13 15.42 0.48
CA LEU A 111 2.98 15.99 1.16
C LEU A 111 3.41 16.83 2.37
N ASP A 112 2.69 17.91 2.63
CA ASP A 112 2.90 18.85 3.73
C ASP A 112 2.08 18.50 5.00
N TYR A 113 1.48 17.31 5.02
CA TYR A 113 0.72 16.79 6.14
C TYR A 113 1.12 15.34 6.45
N PRO A 114 0.81 14.83 7.66
CA PRO A 114 1.22 13.49 8.09
C PRO A 114 0.73 12.38 7.17
N VAL A 115 1.62 11.41 6.91
CA VAL A 115 1.32 10.19 6.17
C VAL A 115 1.63 8.99 7.06
N PHE A 116 0.61 8.23 7.44
CA PHE A 116 0.72 7.03 8.25
C PHE A 116 0.87 5.82 7.34
N ALA A 117 2.01 5.16 7.36
CA ALA A 117 2.32 4.05 6.48
C ALA A 117 2.41 2.73 7.25
N PHE A 118 1.57 1.77 6.89
CA PHE A 118 1.53 0.44 7.47
C PHE A 118 2.00 -0.60 6.46
N TYR A 119 2.92 -1.48 6.89
CA TYR A 119 3.29 -2.64 6.10
C TYR A 119 2.49 -3.84 6.59
N VAL A 120 1.55 -4.29 5.78
CA VAL A 120 0.73 -5.48 6.06
C VAL A 120 1.46 -6.70 5.55
N TYR A 121 1.64 -7.71 6.39
CA TYR A 121 2.36 -8.93 6.08
C TYR A 121 1.60 -10.19 6.47
N GLU A 122 2.04 -11.32 5.97
CA GLU A 122 1.60 -12.67 6.29
C GLU A 122 2.70 -13.63 5.85
N SER A 123 2.68 -14.89 6.30
CA SER A 123 3.62 -15.91 5.84
C SER A 123 3.56 -16.10 4.32
N LEU A 124 4.70 -16.36 3.69
CA LEU A 124 4.77 -16.59 2.23
C LEU A 124 3.89 -17.76 1.79
N ASP A 125 3.72 -18.79 2.64
CA ASP A 125 2.87 -19.94 2.34
C ASP A 125 1.39 -19.56 2.33
N ALA A 126 0.92 -18.78 3.32
CA ALA A 126 -0.45 -18.29 3.37
C ALA A 126 -0.74 -17.36 2.18
N ILE A 127 0.20 -16.45 1.85
CA ILE A 127 0.08 -15.58 0.67
C ILE A 127 0.01 -16.42 -0.61
N ARG A 128 0.87 -17.43 -0.78
CA ARG A 128 0.83 -18.35 -1.91
C ARG A 128 -0.53 -19.03 -2.04
N HIS A 129 -1.06 -19.54 -0.93
CA HIS A 129 -2.37 -20.17 -0.91
C HIS A 129 -3.48 -19.21 -1.36
N ARG A 130 -3.47 -17.96 -0.87
CA ARG A 130 -4.42 -16.91 -1.29
C ARG A 130 -4.30 -16.58 -2.79
N LEU A 131 -3.07 -16.53 -3.31
CA LEU A 131 -2.82 -16.27 -4.74
C LEU A 131 -3.37 -17.41 -5.62
N VAL A 132 -3.17 -18.66 -5.23
CA VAL A 132 -3.70 -19.83 -5.95
C VAL A 132 -5.24 -19.82 -5.97
N LEU A 133 -5.87 -19.51 -4.84
CA LEU A 133 -7.33 -19.42 -4.75
C LEU A 133 -7.92 -18.30 -5.63
N ARG A 134 -7.23 -17.16 -5.71
CA ARG A 134 -7.71 -16.00 -6.46
C ARG A 134 -7.47 -16.11 -7.97
N ASP A 135 -6.26 -16.49 -8.35
CA ASP A 135 -5.78 -16.44 -9.75
C ASP A 135 -5.89 -17.79 -10.47
N GLY A 136 -6.34 -18.85 -9.77
CA GLY A 136 -6.34 -20.22 -10.26
C GLY A 136 -4.96 -20.86 -10.18
N ALA A 137 -4.86 -22.11 -10.62
CA ALA A 137 -3.62 -22.89 -10.62
C ALA A 137 -2.67 -22.54 -11.80
N ASP A 138 -2.75 -21.33 -12.36
CA ASP A 138 -1.73 -20.82 -13.30
C ASP A 138 -0.42 -20.68 -12.54
N SER A 139 0.38 -21.75 -12.57
CA SER A 139 1.57 -21.92 -11.76
C SER A 139 2.62 -20.84 -12.04
N GLU A 140 2.80 -20.43 -13.30
CA GLU A 140 3.85 -19.47 -13.68
C GLU A 140 3.57 -18.06 -13.12
N LYS A 141 2.31 -17.59 -13.21
CA LYS A 141 1.92 -16.28 -12.69
C LYS A 141 1.97 -16.23 -11.17
N VAL A 142 1.55 -17.30 -10.49
CA VAL A 142 1.63 -17.42 -9.04
C VAL A 142 3.08 -17.49 -8.58
N GLU A 143 3.93 -18.32 -9.23
CA GLU A 143 5.35 -18.44 -8.91
C GLU A 143 6.08 -17.11 -9.07
N LYS A 144 5.82 -16.38 -10.15
CA LYS A 144 6.44 -15.05 -10.36
C LYS A 144 6.08 -14.08 -9.23
N ARG A 145 4.83 -14.09 -8.76
CA ARG A 145 4.39 -13.25 -7.63
C ARG A 145 5.00 -13.70 -6.30
N CYS A 146 5.09 -15.01 -6.06
CA CYS A 146 5.73 -15.54 -4.86
C CYS A 146 7.23 -15.18 -4.82
N SER A 147 7.93 -15.30 -5.95
CA SER A 147 9.32 -14.89 -6.06
C SER A 147 9.51 -13.39 -5.80
N GLN A 148 8.62 -12.55 -6.31
CA GLN A 148 8.66 -11.11 -6.02
C GLN A 148 8.40 -10.83 -4.54
N ASN A 149 7.42 -11.48 -3.93
CA ASN A 149 7.11 -11.32 -2.50
C ASN A 149 8.31 -11.72 -1.61
N ALA A 150 9.04 -12.78 -1.98
CA ALA A 150 10.27 -13.15 -1.29
C ALA A 150 11.37 -12.08 -1.44
N CYS A 151 11.49 -11.46 -2.63
CA CYS A 151 12.40 -10.33 -2.83
C CYS A 151 11.97 -9.12 -1.98
N ASP A 152 10.68 -8.83 -1.91
CA ASP A 152 10.14 -7.74 -1.09
C ASP A 152 10.48 -7.96 0.39
N TYR A 153 10.33 -9.18 0.93
CA TYR A 153 10.69 -9.48 2.32
C TYR A 153 12.19 -9.37 2.59
N ARG A 154 13.04 -9.71 1.62
CA ARG A 154 14.50 -9.58 1.78
C ARG A 154 14.98 -8.13 1.89
N ILE A 155 14.25 -7.16 1.36
CA ILE A 155 14.64 -5.75 1.45
C ILE A 155 14.12 -5.07 2.73
N LEU A 156 13.10 -5.62 3.40
CA LEU A 156 12.44 -4.97 4.53
C LEU A 156 13.38 -4.48 5.64
N PRO A 157 14.41 -5.26 6.08
CA PRO A 157 15.31 -4.78 7.13
C PRO A 157 16.04 -3.46 6.80
N THR A 158 16.13 -3.12 5.51
CA THR A 158 16.81 -1.90 5.04
C THR A 158 15.88 -0.71 4.85
N ILE A 159 14.57 -0.88 5.03
CA ILE A 159 13.55 0.15 4.76
C ILE A 159 12.51 0.28 5.88
N THR A 160 12.78 -0.25 7.06
CA THR A 160 11.82 -0.25 8.19
C THR A 160 11.37 1.16 8.59
N GLU A 161 12.24 2.16 8.42
CA GLU A 161 11.97 3.56 8.74
C GLU A 161 10.90 4.20 7.84
N ARG A 162 10.57 3.59 6.71
CA ARG A 162 9.49 4.06 5.82
C ARG A 162 8.11 3.85 6.42
N PHE A 163 7.98 2.89 7.36
CA PHE A 163 6.71 2.47 7.93
C PHE A 163 6.58 2.89 9.39
N ASP A 164 5.38 3.27 9.77
CA ASP A 164 5.03 3.56 11.16
C ASP A 164 4.82 2.26 11.94
N ALA A 165 4.25 1.23 11.29
CA ALA A 165 4.15 -0.11 11.87
C ALA A 165 4.11 -1.23 10.81
N PHE A 166 4.37 -2.46 11.28
CA PHE A 166 4.17 -3.73 10.58
C PHE A 166 3.00 -4.46 11.23
N VAL A 167 2.00 -4.86 10.43
CA VAL A 167 0.77 -5.48 10.94
C VAL A 167 0.51 -6.79 10.22
N GLU A 168 0.36 -7.87 10.99
CA GLU A 168 0.06 -9.19 10.46
C GLU A 168 -1.42 -9.29 10.02
N ASN A 169 -1.68 -9.91 8.86
CA ASN A 169 -3.02 -10.16 8.33
C ASN A 169 -3.30 -11.67 8.23
N ASN A 170 -3.10 -12.38 9.34
CA ASN A 170 -3.52 -13.77 9.48
C ASN A 170 -5.03 -13.86 9.77
N ASP A 171 -5.56 -12.90 10.53
CA ASP A 171 -6.98 -12.69 10.80
C ASP A 171 -7.35 -11.24 10.46
N LEU A 172 -8.33 -11.06 9.57
CA LEU A 172 -8.70 -9.74 9.06
C LEU A 172 -9.29 -8.84 10.16
N ASP A 173 -10.13 -9.38 11.03
CA ASP A 173 -10.82 -8.57 12.05
C ASP A 173 -9.80 -8.09 13.12
N ILE A 174 -8.84 -8.94 13.49
CA ILE A 174 -7.72 -8.55 14.37
C ILE A 174 -6.84 -7.50 13.68
N CYS A 175 -6.51 -7.68 12.40
CA CYS A 175 -5.72 -6.73 11.64
C CYS A 175 -6.40 -5.35 11.59
N ILE A 176 -7.71 -5.29 11.32
CA ILE A 176 -8.47 -4.05 11.26
C ILE A 176 -8.54 -3.36 12.64
N ALA A 177 -8.82 -4.10 13.71
CA ALA A 177 -8.84 -3.56 15.07
C ALA A 177 -7.47 -2.95 15.44
N THR A 178 -6.37 -3.67 15.15
CA THR A 178 -5.01 -3.20 15.38
C THR A 178 -4.70 -1.91 14.62
N LEU A 179 -5.01 -1.88 13.31
CA LEU A 179 -4.79 -0.69 12.48
C LEU A 179 -5.62 0.50 12.95
N THR A 180 -6.88 0.29 13.33
CA THR A 180 -7.76 1.33 13.84
C THR A 180 -7.20 1.97 15.11
N GLU A 181 -6.71 1.15 16.05
CA GLU A 181 -6.07 1.64 17.26
C GLU A 181 -4.78 2.41 16.97
N MET A 182 -3.91 1.86 16.11
CA MET A 182 -2.66 2.52 15.71
C MET A 182 -2.90 3.86 15.01
N ILE A 183 -3.90 3.94 14.13
CA ILE A 183 -4.27 5.20 13.46
C ILE A 183 -4.71 6.24 14.50
N ALA A 184 -5.51 5.86 15.49
CA ALA A 184 -5.93 6.76 16.55
C ALA A 184 -4.74 7.29 17.37
N GLN A 185 -3.78 6.42 17.72
CA GLN A 185 -2.57 6.80 18.45
C GLN A 185 -1.66 7.73 17.65
N LEU A 186 -1.43 7.43 16.34
CA LEU A 186 -0.64 8.29 15.45
C LEU A 186 -1.25 9.68 15.26
N ARG A 187 -2.58 9.78 15.21
CA ARG A 187 -3.27 11.07 15.16
C ARG A 187 -3.05 11.92 16.42
N GLU A 188 -2.80 11.29 17.55
CA GLU A 188 -2.42 11.95 18.81
C GLU A 188 -0.90 12.22 18.90
N GLY A 189 -0.12 11.87 17.89
CA GLY A 189 1.33 12.04 17.86
C GLY A 189 2.10 11.01 18.66
N ARG A 190 1.48 9.87 18.98
CA ARG A 190 2.13 8.75 19.70
C ARG A 190 2.78 7.79 18.71
N GLU A 191 3.96 7.30 19.05
CA GLU A 191 4.59 6.19 18.33
C GLU A 191 3.83 4.88 18.63
N VAL A 192 3.62 4.05 17.61
CA VAL A 192 2.84 2.80 17.71
C VAL A 192 3.69 1.54 17.65
N MET A 193 4.92 1.66 17.16
CA MET A 193 5.87 0.56 17.06
C MET A 193 7.30 1.11 17.02
N SER A 194 8.14 0.72 17.95
CA SER A 194 9.54 1.17 18.02
C SER A 194 10.37 0.68 16.83
N GLY A 195 11.51 1.32 16.58
CA GLY A 195 12.44 0.90 15.54
C GLY A 195 12.95 -0.53 15.72
N GLU A 196 13.17 -0.95 16.97
CA GLU A 196 13.61 -2.33 17.30
C GLU A 196 12.52 -3.36 17.00
N GLU A 197 11.27 -3.09 17.34
CA GLU A 197 10.14 -3.97 17.02
C GLU A 197 9.95 -4.11 15.50
N LYS A 198 9.98 -2.99 14.76
CA LYS A 198 9.90 -3.01 13.29
C LYS A 198 11.02 -3.84 12.68
N LEU A 199 12.24 -3.68 13.16
CA LEU A 199 13.40 -4.43 12.68
C LEU A 199 13.30 -5.92 13.01
N ALA A 200 12.77 -6.28 14.19
CA ALA A 200 12.56 -7.67 14.59
C ALA A 200 11.58 -8.38 13.64
N VAL A 201 10.45 -7.75 13.32
CA VAL A 201 9.48 -8.28 12.34
C VAL A 201 10.13 -8.41 10.96
N ALA A 202 10.80 -7.36 10.48
CA ALA A 202 11.44 -7.37 9.17
C ALA A 202 12.51 -8.47 9.05
N ASN A 203 13.31 -8.73 10.10
CA ASN A 203 14.29 -9.81 10.13
C ASN A 203 13.64 -11.20 10.15
N ALA A 204 12.50 -11.38 10.81
CA ALA A 204 11.75 -12.63 10.79
C ALA A 204 11.25 -12.95 9.37
N LEU A 205 10.67 -11.97 8.68
CA LEU A 205 10.22 -12.10 7.28
C LEU A 205 11.39 -12.32 6.31
N TYR A 206 12.52 -11.63 6.52
CA TYR A 206 13.75 -11.87 5.76
C TYR A 206 14.22 -13.32 5.90
N SER A 207 14.22 -13.84 7.12
CA SER A 207 14.67 -15.22 7.42
C SER A 207 13.75 -16.24 6.73
N GLU A 208 12.44 -16.04 6.77
CA GLU A 208 11.48 -16.87 6.04
C GLU A 208 11.75 -16.87 4.52
N ALA A 209 12.03 -15.69 3.95
CA ALA A 209 12.28 -15.54 2.53
C ALA A 209 13.64 -16.09 2.05
N THR A 210 14.58 -16.35 2.95
CA THR A 210 15.89 -16.92 2.63
C THR A 210 15.95 -18.44 2.78
N LEU A 211 15.01 -19.04 3.52
CA LEU A 211 14.90 -20.48 3.72
C LEU A 211 14.11 -21.19 2.61
N LYS A 212 13.46 -20.43 1.72
CA LYS A 212 12.65 -20.88 0.58
C LYS A 212 13.28 -20.48 -0.73
#